data_c9fdd4b7bf55a54822f01a6aee4a2403
#
_entry.id   c9fdd4b7bf55a54822f01a6aee4a2403
#
_cell.length_a   1.000
_cell.length_b   1.000
_cell.length_c   1.000
_cell.angle_alpha   90.00
_cell.angle_beta   90.00
_cell.angle_gamma   90.00
#
_symmetry.space_group_name_H-M   'P 1'
#
loop_
_entity.id
_entity.type
_entity.pdbx_description
1 polymer ?
#
loop_
_entity_poly.entity_id
_entity_poly.type
_entity_poly.pdbx_seq_one_letter_code
_entity_poly.pdbx_strand_id
1 'polypeptide(L)'
;FRSDIDGTLIPDSTPDLYPEMVEEIKKLTDRGILFCGASGRQLASIRRVFREVEDQICYIAENGTHVYYKGKDLALTAMKPEYARQIVEQLRSLGSEYEFTVSTPHGSLLETKNRLFLDMMKYGYHNIFRQVEDVLAEEEVILKIAVYHRGSIRQLGEEVLIPRWGGLVK
;
A
#
# COMPACT_ATOMS: atom_id res chain seq x y z
N PHE A 1 19.40 7.56 4.51
CA PHE A 1 19.21 7.52 3.05
C PHE A 1 17.81 6.96 2.74
N ARG A 2 17.06 7.59 1.83
CA ARG A 2 15.72 7.13 1.42
C ARG A 2 15.69 6.94 -0.08
N SER A 3 15.11 5.82 -0.54
CA SER A 3 14.89 5.53 -1.95
C SER A 3 13.44 5.12 -2.20
N ASP A 4 12.89 5.53 -3.32
CA ASP A 4 11.71 4.92 -3.91
C ASP A 4 12.05 3.51 -4.40
N ILE A 5 11.04 2.65 -4.53
CA ILE A 5 11.22 1.23 -4.86
C ILE A 5 10.90 1.00 -6.34
N ASP A 6 9.67 1.24 -6.72
CA ASP A 6 9.16 0.91 -8.07
C ASP A 6 9.70 1.88 -9.11
N GLY A 7 10.30 1.34 -10.18
CA GLY A 7 10.96 2.16 -11.21
C GLY A 7 12.28 2.81 -10.78
N THR A 8 12.76 2.56 -9.54
CA THR A 8 14.02 3.08 -9.01
C THR A 8 14.95 1.95 -8.59
N LEU A 9 14.59 1.21 -7.53
CA LEU A 9 15.37 0.06 -7.05
C LEU A 9 14.98 -1.23 -7.76
N ILE A 10 13.72 -1.34 -8.13
CA ILE A 10 13.18 -2.47 -8.88
C ILE A 10 12.74 -1.94 -10.25
N PRO A 11 13.36 -2.40 -11.34
CA PRO A 11 12.85 -2.15 -12.69
C PRO A 11 11.46 -2.76 -12.88
N ASP A 12 10.64 -2.15 -13.74
CA ASP A 12 9.25 -2.54 -14.00
C ASP A 12 9.04 -4.01 -14.42
N SER A 13 10.12 -4.72 -14.78
CA SER A 13 10.10 -6.12 -15.26
C SER A 13 10.50 -7.16 -14.23
N THR A 14 10.89 -6.78 -13.01
CA THR A 14 11.40 -7.72 -11.99
C THR A 14 10.61 -7.62 -10.68
N PRO A 15 10.32 -8.75 -10.00
CA PRO A 15 9.60 -8.74 -8.73
C PRO A 15 10.51 -8.49 -7.52
N ASP A 16 11.84 -8.60 -7.68
CA ASP A 16 12.83 -8.63 -6.61
C ASP A 16 13.98 -7.65 -6.88
N LEU A 17 14.68 -7.26 -5.81
CA LEU A 17 15.94 -6.51 -5.90
C LEU A 17 17.04 -7.35 -6.58
N TYR A 18 17.90 -6.67 -7.33
CA TYR A 18 19.14 -7.31 -7.79
C TYR A 18 20.08 -7.61 -6.60
N PRO A 19 20.82 -8.73 -6.63
CA PRO A 19 21.75 -9.09 -5.57
C PRO A 19 22.76 -7.99 -5.25
N GLU A 20 23.24 -7.28 -6.26
CA GLU A 20 24.19 -6.17 -6.10
C GLU A 20 23.58 -5.02 -5.29
N MET A 21 22.30 -4.75 -5.46
CA MET A 21 21.59 -3.72 -4.69
C MET A 21 21.47 -4.13 -3.22
N VAL A 22 21.19 -5.40 -2.95
CA VAL A 22 21.15 -5.93 -1.58
C VAL A 22 22.51 -5.75 -0.89
N GLU A 23 23.61 -6.07 -1.58
CA GLU A 23 24.96 -5.89 -1.04
C GLU A 23 25.30 -4.41 -0.80
N GLU A 24 24.89 -3.49 -1.66
CA GLU A 24 25.10 -2.05 -1.43
C GLU A 24 24.29 -1.55 -0.21
N ILE A 25 23.07 -2.03 -0.03
CA ILE A 25 22.26 -1.69 1.16
C ILE A 25 22.93 -2.22 2.43
N LYS A 26 23.46 -3.46 2.44
CA LYS A 26 24.22 -4.02 3.56
C LYS A 26 25.44 -3.15 3.89
N LYS A 27 26.23 -2.75 2.89
CA LYS A 27 27.39 -1.86 3.09
C LYS A 27 27.00 -0.52 3.70
N LEU A 28 25.84 0.05 3.36
CA LEU A 28 25.34 1.27 3.99
C LEU A 28 24.98 1.04 5.46
N THR A 29 24.23 -0.02 5.74
CA THR A 29 23.78 -0.34 7.11
C THR A 29 24.95 -0.70 8.03
N ASP A 30 25.97 -1.42 7.53
CA ASP A 30 27.19 -1.74 8.26
C ASP A 30 28.02 -0.51 8.65
N ARG A 31 27.90 0.57 7.86
CA ARG A 31 28.50 1.88 8.17
C ARG A 31 27.64 2.75 9.09
N GLY A 32 26.55 2.20 9.62
CA GLY A 32 25.62 2.95 10.47
C GLY A 32 24.69 3.91 9.74
N ILE A 33 24.60 3.81 8.41
CA ILE A 33 23.70 4.64 7.59
C ILE A 33 22.34 3.95 7.53
N LEU A 34 21.32 4.58 8.13
CA LEU A 34 19.95 4.07 8.03
C LEU A 34 19.45 4.19 6.59
N PHE A 35 19.14 3.05 5.97
CA PHE A 35 18.47 2.98 4.69
C PHE A 35 16.95 2.89 4.89
N CYS A 36 16.16 3.61 4.08
CA CYS A 36 14.70 3.56 4.09
C CYS A 36 14.17 3.24 2.69
N GLY A 37 13.43 2.15 2.56
CA GLY A 37 12.63 1.85 1.37
C GLY A 37 11.27 2.54 1.45
N ALA A 38 10.93 3.38 0.46
CA ALA A 38 9.67 4.11 0.41
C ALA A 38 8.82 3.68 -0.78
N SER A 39 7.53 3.41 -0.58
CA SER A 39 6.61 3.01 -1.64
C SER A 39 5.15 3.22 -1.25
N GLY A 40 4.26 3.27 -2.25
CA GLY A 40 2.82 3.16 -2.05
C GLY A 40 2.33 1.75 -1.72
N ARG A 41 3.21 0.75 -1.77
CA ARG A 41 2.87 -0.64 -1.44
C ARG A 41 2.56 -0.82 0.05
N GLN A 42 1.84 -1.90 0.35
CA GLN A 42 1.62 -2.38 1.70
C GLN A 42 2.95 -2.79 2.36
N LEU A 43 3.09 -2.58 3.67
CA LEU A 43 4.32 -2.90 4.42
C LEU A 43 4.79 -4.34 4.18
N ALA A 44 3.89 -5.32 4.24
CA ALA A 44 4.24 -6.73 4.03
C ALA A 44 4.80 -6.99 2.62
N SER A 45 4.25 -6.32 1.60
CA SER A 45 4.75 -6.40 0.23
C SER A 45 6.15 -5.81 0.09
N ILE A 46 6.42 -4.68 0.76
CA ILE A 46 7.75 -4.06 0.75
C ILE A 46 8.76 -4.93 1.50
N ARG A 47 8.42 -5.43 2.68
CA ARG A 47 9.31 -6.32 3.47
C ARG A 47 9.72 -7.56 2.68
N ARG A 48 8.81 -8.13 1.88
CA ARG A 48 9.13 -9.24 0.99
C ARG A 48 10.23 -8.88 -0.03
N VAL A 49 10.19 -7.67 -0.58
CA VAL A 49 11.21 -7.19 -1.53
C VAL A 49 12.58 -7.11 -0.85
N PHE A 50 12.63 -6.67 0.40
CA PHE A 50 13.86 -6.50 1.17
C PHE A 50 14.16 -7.66 2.14
N ARG A 51 13.61 -8.86 1.90
CA ARG A 51 13.69 -10.01 2.82
C ARG A 51 15.10 -10.35 3.33
N GLU A 52 16.15 -10.06 2.55
CA GLU A 52 17.53 -10.34 2.93
C GLU A 52 18.15 -9.30 3.89
N VAL A 53 17.51 -8.15 4.02
CA VAL A 53 17.94 -7.02 4.88
C VAL A 53 16.77 -6.45 5.69
N GLU A 54 15.66 -7.20 5.82
CA GLU A 54 14.39 -6.66 6.30
C GLU A 54 14.44 -6.04 7.70
N ASP A 55 15.27 -6.57 8.59
CA ASP A 55 15.42 -6.06 9.96
C ASP A 55 16.46 -4.95 10.10
N GLN A 56 17.17 -4.63 9.02
CA GLN A 56 18.25 -3.63 9.03
C GLN A 56 17.82 -2.28 8.52
N ILE A 57 16.69 -2.21 7.81
CA ILE A 57 16.24 -1.01 7.12
C ILE A 57 14.90 -0.49 7.67
N CYS A 58 14.61 0.78 7.40
CA CYS A 58 13.35 1.42 7.69
C CYS A 58 12.39 1.33 6.48
N TYR A 59 11.11 1.28 6.74
CA TYR A 59 10.07 1.23 5.71
C TYR A 59 9.15 2.45 5.81
N ILE A 60 8.88 3.07 4.67
CA ILE A 60 7.88 4.11 4.51
C ILE A 60 6.84 3.55 3.52
N ALA A 61 5.81 2.93 4.06
CA ALA A 61 4.78 2.21 3.32
C ALA A 61 3.50 3.05 3.15
N GLU A 62 2.57 2.56 2.33
CA GLU A 62 1.23 3.12 2.14
C GLU A 62 1.26 4.62 1.81
N ASN A 63 2.16 5.04 0.90
CA ASN A 63 2.40 6.45 0.54
C ASN A 63 2.83 7.33 1.72
N GLY A 64 3.48 6.76 2.74
CA GLY A 64 3.98 7.48 3.91
C GLY A 64 3.06 7.47 5.13
N THR A 65 1.89 6.86 5.05
CA THR A 65 0.97 6.75 6.19
C THR A 65 1.42 5.71 7.22
N HIS A 66 2.36 4.82 6.85
CA HIS A 66 2.90 3.79 7.72
C HIS A 66 4.43 3.81 7.69
N VAL A 67 5.06 4.20 8.79
CA VAL A 67 6.52 4.15 8.97
C VAL A 67 6.87 3.06 9.98
N TYR A 68 7.72 2.12 9.57
CA TYR A 68 8.05 0.93 10.34
C TYR A 68 9.57 0.71 10.40
N TYR A 69 10.08 0.34 11.57
CA TYR A 69 11.51 0.01 11.78
C TYR A 69 11.69 -0.95 12.95
N LYS A 70 12.49 -1.99 12.74
CA LYS A 70 12.90 -2.97 13.78
C LYS A 70 11.74 -3.48 14.63
N GLY A 71 10.69 -3.97 13.99
CA GLY A 71 9.55 -4.58 14.68
C GLY A 71 8.56 -3.58 15.28
N LYS A 72 8.70 -2.26 15.02
CA LYS A 72 7.86 -1.22 15.61
C LYS A 72 7.28 -0.28 14.55
N ASP A 73 6.02 0.06 14.72
CA ASP A 73 5.40 1.17 14.03
C ASP A 73 5.92 2.48 14.65
N LEU A 74 6.69 3.25 13.87
CA LEU A 74 7.19 4.55 14.30
C LEU A 74 6.18 5.66 14.08
N ALA A 75 5.36 5.54 13.04
CA ALA A 75 4.25 6.44 12.76
C ALA A 75 3.15 5.72 11.98
N LEU A 76 1.91 6.01 12.36
CA LEU A 76 0.69 5.63 11.65
C LEU A 76 -0.16 6.89 11.47
N THR A 77 -0.43 7.25 10.22
CA THR A 77 -1.29 8.38 9.89
C THR A 77 -2.64 7.86 9.42
N ALA A 78 -3.60 7.86 10.31
CA ALA A 78 -4.94 7.39 10.03
C ALA A 78 -5.72 8.36 9.16
N MET A 79 -6.52 7.82 8.23
CA MET A 79 -7.58 8.58 7.58
C MET A 79 -8.66 8.92 8.62
N LYS A 80 -9.24 10.11 8.54
CA LYS A 80 -10.35 10.47 9.41
C LYS A 80 -11.55 9.55 9.16
N PRO A 81 -12.15 8.97 10.21
CA PRO A 81 -13.25 7.99 10.05
C PRO A 81 -14.42 8.50 9.22
N GLU A 82 -14.77 9.79 9.36
CA GLU A 82 -15.83 10.40 8.59
C GLU A 82 -15.54 10.46 7.09
N TYR A 83 -14.26 10.68 6.68
CA TYR A 83 -13.87 10.65 5.27
C TYR A 83 -13.81 9.22 4.75
N ALA A 84 -13.25 8.31 5.52
CA ALA A 84 -13.18 6.90 5.15
C ALA A 84 -14.59 6.34 4.87
N ARG A 85 -15.56 6.61 5.75
CA ARG A 85 -16.96 6.22 5.58
C ARG A 85 -17.53 6.76 4.28
N GLN A 86 -17.45 8.06 4.05
CA GLN A 86 -18.04 8.70 2.87
C GLN A 86 -17.38 8.22 1.57
N ILE A 87 -16.05 7.99 1.57
CA ILE A 87 -15.35 7.46 0.42
C ILE A 87 -15.80 6.02 0.13
N VAL A 88 -15.84 5.14 1.13
CA VAL A 88 -16.29 3.75 0.97
C VAL A 88 -17.73 3.70 0.47
N GLU A 89 -18.66 4.48 1.06
CA GLU A 89 -20.05 4.56 0.61
C GLU A 89 -20.16 5.02 -0.85
N GLN A 90 -19.35 6.01 -1.25
CA GLN A 90 -19.28 6.45 -2.64
C GLN A 90 -18.75 5.34 -3.55
N LEU A 91 -17.70 4.63 -3.17
CA LEU A 91 -17.12 3.56 -3.98
C LEU A 91 -18.09 2.39 -4.15
N ARG A 92 -18.84 2.03 -3.11
CA ARG A 92 -19.91 1.01 -3.18
C ARG A 92 -21.03 1.39 -4.15
N SER A 93 -21.26 2.70 -4.39
CA SER A 93 -22.25 3.18 -5.34
C SER A 93 -21.80 3.14 -6.81
N LEU A 94 -20.52 2.89 -7.06
CA LEU A 94 -19.98 2.69 -8.40
C LEU A 94 -20.39 1.30 -8.93
N GLY A 95 -20.33 1.10 -10.24
CA GLY A 95 -20.65 -0.20 -10.85
C GLY A 95 -19.69 -1.31 -10.42
N SER A 96 -20.08 -2.55 -10.69
CA SER A 96 -19.31 -3.76 -10.34
C SER A 96 -17.97 -3.90 -11.08
N GLU A 97 -17.70 -3.02 -12.03
CA GLU A 97 -16.41 -2.90 -12.71
C GLU A 97 -15.33 -2.22 -11.86
N TYR A 98 -15.73 -1.56 -10.77
CA TYR A 98 -14.82 -0.93 -9.81
C TYR A 98 -14.61 -1.84 -8.62
N GLU A 99 -13.36 -1.99 -8.24
CA GLU A 99 -12.92 -2.69 -7.04
C GLU A 99 -12.18 -1.72 -6.14
N PHE A 100 -12.19 -1.96 -4.84
CA PHE A 100 -11.40 -1.16 -3.91
C PHE A 100 -10.79 -1.99 -2.79
N THR A 101 -9.73 -1.48 -2.21
CA THR A 101 -9.10 -2.03 -1.01
C THR A 101 -9.03 -0.99 0.08
N VAL A 102 -9.20 -1.39 1.32
CA VAL A 102 -9.02 -0.56 2.50
C VAL A 102 -7.80 -1.06 3.25
N SER A 103 -6.71 -0.28 3.23
CA SER A 103 -5.46 -0.64 3.88
C SER A 103 -5.49 -0.30 5.36
N THR A 104 -5.07 -1.24 6.19
CA THR A 104 -4.88 -1.12 7.63
C THR A 104 -3.42 -1.45 7.99
N PRO A 105 -2.95 -1.21 9.23
CA PRO A 105 -1.62 -1.64 9.66
C PRO A 105 -1.38 -3.15 9.53
N HIS A 106 -2.44 -3.96 9.57
CA HIS A 106 -2.37 -5.42 9.59
C HIS A 106 -2.65 -6.08 8.24
N GLY A 107 -2.94 -5.30 7.21
CA GLY A 107 -3.26 -5.80 5.88
C GLY A 107 -4.40 -5.01 5.25
N SER A 108 -4.87 -5.47 4.10
CA SER A 108 -6.02 -4.86 3.44
C SER A 108 -7.33 -5.59 3.76
N LEU A 109 -8.41 -4.84 3.83
CA LEU A 109 -9.78 -5.36 3.89
C LEU A 109 -10.41 -5.24 2.51
N LEU A 110 -11.11 -6.29 2.08
CA LEU A 110 -11.78 -6.36 0.79
C LEU A 110 -13.19 -6.91 0.94
N GLU A 111 -14.17 -6.25 0.33
CA GLU A 111 -15.57 -6.70 0.27
C GLU A 111 -15.86 -7.54 -0.98
N THR A 112 -14.98 -7.53 -1.94
CA THR A 112 -15.17 -8.16 -3.24
C THR A 112 -15.24 -9.69 -3.18
N LYS A 113 -16.03 -10.28 -4.09
CA LYS A 113 -16.03 -11.72 -4.40
C LYS A 113 -15.38 -11.99 -5.77
N ASN A 114 -14.84 -10.98 -6.43
CA ASN A 114 -14.21 -11.10 -7.73
C ASN A 114 -12.88 -11.85 -7.63
N ARG A 115 -12.89 -13.08 -8.09
CA ARG A 115 -11.74 -13.99 -8.01
C ARG A 115 -10.49 -13.44 -8.71
N LEU A 116 -10.65 -12.80 -9.87
CA LEU A 116 -9.53 -12.24 -10.61
C LEU A 116 -8.85 -11.10 -9.85
N PHE A 117 -9.65 -10.27 -9.17
CA PHE A 117 -9.12 -9.20 -8.34
C PHE A 117 -8.41 -9.75 -7.10
N LEU A 118 -8.98 -10.74 -6.43
CA LEU A 118 -8.35 -11.42 -5.28
C LEU A 118 -7.01 -12.06 -5.67
N ASP A 119 -6.96 -12.75 -6.81
CA ASP A 119 -5.74 -13.37 -7.32
C ASP A 119 -4.67 -12.31 -7.68
N MET A 120 -5.08 -11.18 -8.24
CA MET A 120 -4.18 -10.05 -8.51
C MET A 120 -3.61 -9.46 -7.21
N MET A 121 -4.44 -9.28 -6.16
CA MET A 121 -3.97 -8.80 -4.86
C MET A 121 -2.98 -9.78 -4.23
N LYS A 122 -3.26 -11.07 -4.29
CA LYS A 122 -2.47 -12.11 -3.66
C LYS A 122 -1.16 -12.41 -4.40
N TYR A 123 -1.24 -12.62 -5.70
CA TYR A 123 -0.12 -13.10 -6.51
C TYR A 123 0.59 -11.99 -7.29
N GLY A 124 -0.13 -10.92 -7.67
CA GLY A 124 0.44 -9.78 -8.37
C GLY A 124 1.10 -8.80 -7.40
N TYR A 125 0.35 -8.29 -6.45
CA TYR A 125 0.86 -7.30 -5.48
C TYR A 125 1.48 -7.93 -4.22
N HIS A 126 1.27 -9.23 -3.99
CA HIS A 126 1.70 -9.94 -2.78
C HIS A 126 1.19 -9.28 -1.49
N ASN A 127 -0.03 -8.75 -1.54
CA ASN A 127 -0.67 -8.13 -0.40
C ASN A 127 -1.20 -9.19 0.57
N ILE A 128 -1.09 -8.90 1.86
CA ILE A 128 -1.85 -9.58 2.90
C ILE A 128 -3.21 -8.93 2.95
N PHE A 129 -4.27 -9.73 2.87
CA PHE A 129 -5.64 -9.21 2.97
C PHE A 129 -6.60 -10.18 3.64
N ARG A 130 -7.69 -9.65 4.13
CA ARG A 130 -8.85 -10.37 4.67
C ARG A 130 -10.12 -9.95 3.91
N GLN A 131 -10.91 -10.92 3.50
CA GLN A 131 -12.24 -10.62 2.96
C GLN A 131 -13.22 -10.41 4.11
N VAL A 132 -14.01 -9.36 4.02
CA VAL A 132 -15.03 -8.98 5.00
C VAL A 132 -16.34 -8.66 4.28
N GLU A 133 -17.44 -8.70 5.01
CA GLU A 133 -18.75 -8.31 4.47
C GLU A 133 -18.91 -6.79 4.44
N ASP A 134 -18.38 -6.09 5.44
CA ASP A 134 -18.44 -4.63 5.58
C ASP A 134 -17.14 -4.11 6.19
N VAL A 135 -16.32 -3.42 5.40
CA VAL A 135 -15.06 -2.82 5.87
C VAL A 135 -15.28 -1.71 6.91
N LEU A 136 -16.46 -1.10 6.95
CA LEU A 136 -16.80 -0.05 7.91
C LEU A 136 -17.28 -0.61 9.26
N ALA A 137 -17.59 -1.91 9.33
CA ALA A 137 -17.92 -2.60 10.59
C ALA A 137 -16.66 -3.10 11.31
N GLU A 138 -15.51 -3.10 10.62
CA GLU A 138 -14.25 -3.52 11.21
C GLU A 138 -13.65 -2.41 12.09
N GLU A 139 -13.23 -2.76 13.30
CA GLU A 139 -12.58 -1.84 14.24
C GLU A 139 -11.09 -1.67 13.93
N GLU A 140 -10.79 -1.22 12.71
CA GLU A 140 -9.43 -1.10 12.20
C GLU A 140 -9.10 0.36 11.84
N VAL A 141 -7.84 0.73 12.05
CA VAL A 141 -7.32 2.02 11.61
C VAL A 141 -7.14 1.99 10.09
N ILE A 142 -7.82 2.87 9.39
CA ILE A 142 -7.72 2.98 7.94
C ILE A 142 -6.58 3.92 7.57
N LEU A 143 -5.61 3.41 6.82
CA LEU A 143 -4.43 4.16 6.36
C LEU A 143 -4.61 4.69 4.94
N LYS A 144 -5.21 3.88 4.05
CA LYS A 144 -5.39 4.21 2.64
C LYS A 144 -6.60 3.47 2.06
N ILE A 145 -7.26 4.08 1.10
CA ILE A 145 -8.26 3.45 0.25
C ILE A 145 -7.74 3.53 -1.19
N ALA A 146 -7.63 2.39 -1.86
CA ALA A 146 -7.21 2.33 -3.25
C ALA A 146 -8.33 1.77 -4.11
N VAL A 147 -8.52 2.37 -5.29
CA VAL A 147 -9.56 2.01 -6.24
C VAL A 147 -8.93 1.44 -7.50
N TYR A 148 -9.55 0.40 -8.02
CA TYR A 148 -9.11 -0.29 -9.23
C TYR A 148 -10.27 -0.39 -10.24
N HIS A 149 -9.91 -0.30 -11.52
CA HIS A 149 -10.80 -0.57 -12.64
C HIS A 149 -10.03 -1.31 -13.75
N ARG A 150 -10.65 -2.28 -14.42
CA ARG A 150 -10.00 -3.10 -15.45
C ARG A 150 -9.48 -2.29 -16.66
N GLY A 151 -10.18 -1.22 -17.02
CA GLY A 151 -9.76 -0.30 -18.07
C GLY A 151 -8.90 0.82 -17.51
N SER A 152 -9.48 2.00 -17.32
CA SER A 152 -8.78 3.17 -16.79
C SER A 152 -9.56 3.78 -15.63
N ILE A 153 -8.84 4.08 -14.56
CA ILE A 153 -9.37 4.81 -13.40
C ILE A 153 -9.31 6.33 -13.60
N ARG A 154 -8.64 6.80 -14.67
CA ARG A 154 -8.33 8.22 -14.87
C ARG A 154 -9.56 9.10 -14.83
N GLN A 155 -10.60 8.75 -15.59
CA GLN A 155 -11.80 9.58 -15.67
C GLN A 155 -12.48 9.71 -14.30
N LEU A 156 -12.68 8.61 -13.59
CA LEU A 156 -13.23 8.64 -12.22
C LEU A 156 -12.35 9.49 -11.29
N GLY A 157 -11.02 9.34 -11.39
CA GLY A 157 -10.08 10.12 -10.60
C GLY A 157 -10.19 11.61 -10.86
N GLU A 158 -10.06 12.04 -12.11
CA GLU A 158 -10.01 13.45 -12.51
C GLU A 158 -11.35 14.16 -12.39
N GLU A 159 -12.48 13.50 -12.70
CA GLU A 159 -13.79 14.14 -12.73
C GLU A 159 -14.57 14.02 -11.41
N VAL A 160 -14.28 13.02 -10.57
CA VAL A 160 -15.08 12.73 -9.37
C VAL A 160 -14.25 12.72 -8.09
N LEU A 161 -13.20 11.86 -8.01
CA LEU A 161 -12.51 11.64 -6.74
C LEU A 161 -11.61 12.81 -6.34
N ILE A 162 -10.80 13.33 -7.26
CA ILE A 162 -9.89 14.45 -6.98
C ILE A 162 -10.66 15.74 -6.66
N PRO A 163 -11.67 16.15 -7.44
CA PRO A 163 -12.45 17.34 -7.09
C PRO A 163 -13.15 17.26 -5.74
N ARG A 164 -13.59 16.07 -5.34
CA ARG A 164 -14.30 15.88 -4.09
C ARG A 164 -13.38 15.70 -2.88
N TRP A 165 -12.29 14.95 -3.04
CA TRP A 165 -11.47 14.46 -1.92
C TRP A 165 -10.04 15.01 -1.90
N GLY A 166 -9.48 15.45 -3.03
CA GLY A 166 -8.07 15.82 -3.16
C GLY A 166 -7.61 16.97 -2.25
N GLY A 167 -8.52 17.77 -1.72
CA GLY A 167 -8.23 18.79 -0.70
C GLY A 167 -8.36 18.29 0.75
N LEU A 168 -8.91 17.10 0.97
CA LEU A 168 -9.25 16.55 2.29
C LEU A 168 -8.38 15.33 2.65
N VAL A 169 -8.03 14.54 1.66
CA VAL A 169 -7.15 13.37 1.76
C VAL A 169 -6.03 13.44 0.73
N LYS A 170 -4.88 12.84 1.03
CA LYS A 170 -3.72 12.79 0.14
C LYS A 170 -3.56 11.38 -0.44
#